data_b1d4636398e83cc11ab34d805fb72e87
#
_entry.id   b1d4636398e83cc11ab34d805fb72e87
#
_cell.length_a   1.000
_cell.length_b   1.000
_cell.length_c   1.000
_cell.angle_alpha   90.00
_cell.angle_beta   90.00
_cell.angle_gamma   90.00
#
_symmetry.space_group_name_H-M   'P 1'
#
loop_
_entity.id
_entity.type
_entity.pdbx_description
1 polymer ?
#
loop_
_entity_poly.entity_id
_entity_poly.type
_entity_poly.pdbx_seq_one_letter_code
_entity_poly.pdbx_strand_id
1 'polypeptide(L)'
;LTRYPGGLVVISHDRAFLNALCTGMLELRAGTLHYYHGNYDNFLVEKEARKAQQAAAFKNQQREIAHLQVFVDRFGAKASMASRAKSKEKQIERLKEVAVEEPTEELRKMNFKFPQPPRSGLKVIELEHVKQAYGDHVVYQDLNFTA
;
A
#
# COMPACT_ATOMS: atom_id res chain seq x y z
N LEU A 1 -19.72 -15.55 -15.97
CA LEU A 1 -18.30 -15.88 -15.80
C LEU A 1 -18.12 -17.07 -14.85
N THR A 2 -18.91 -17.20 -13.78
CA THR A 2 -18.84 -18.29 -12.79
C THR A 2 -19.02 -19.71 -13.39
N ARG A 3 -19.61 -19.86 -14.58
CA ARG A 3 -19.78 -21.14 -15.30
C ARG A 3 -18.72 -21.37 -16.38
N TYR A 4 -17.73 -20.47 -16.51
CA TYR A 4 -16.66 -20.63 -17.49
C TYR A 4 -15.68 -21.71 -17.01
N PRO A 5 -15.40 -22.75 -17.81
CA PRO A 5 -14.60 -23.89 -17.38
C PRO A 5 -13.08 -23.66 -17.47
N GLY A 6 -12.65 -22.50 -17.95
CA GLY A 6 -11.22 -22.14 -18.11
C GLY A 6 -10.69 -21.26 -17.00
N GLY A 7 -9.37 -21.03 -17.00
CA GLY A 7 -8.72 -20.03 -16.16
C GLY A 7 -9.08 -18.61 -16.61
N LEU A 8 -9.34 -17.72 -15.65
CA LEU A 8 -9.64 -16.31 -15.88
C LEU A 8 -8.73 -15.44 -15.04
N VAL A 9 -8.02 -14.51 -15.67
CA VAL A 9 -7.25 -13.47 -14.99
C VAL A 9 -7.92 -12.14 -15.28
N VAL A 10 -8.22 -11.38 -14.21
CA VAL A 10 -8.96 -10.12 -14.28
C VAL A 10 -8.23 -9.04 -13.52
N ILE A 11 -8.21 -7.83 -14.08
CA ILE A 11 -7.77 -6.61 -13.41
C ILE A 11 -9.01 -5.74 -13.25
N SER A 12 -9.36 -5.41 -12.00
CA SER A 12 -10.54 -4.60 -11.69
C SER A 12 -10.33 -3.77 -10.44
N HIS A 13 -11.01 -2.64 -10.35
CA HIS A 13 -11.12 -1.82 -9.15
C HIS A 13 -12.45 -2.05 -8.39
N ASP A 14 -13.33 -2.86 -8.96
CA ASP A 14 -14.61 -3.22 -8.34
C ASP A 14 -14.40 -4.36 -7.33
N ARG A 15 -14.45 -4.02 -6.04
CA ARG A 15 -14.26 -4.96 -4.93
C ARG A 15 -15.36 -6.01 -4.87
N ALA A 16 -16.61 -5.62 -5.13
CA ALA A 16 -17.73 -6.55 -5.12
C ALA A 16 -17.59 -7.61 -6.23
N PHE A 17 -17.19 -7.19 -7.41
CA PHE A 17 -16.88 -8.06 -8.54
C PHE A 17 -15.73 -9.03 -8.21
N LEU A 18 -14.61 -8.53 -7.64
CA LEU A 18 -13.48 -9.36 -7.24
C LEU A 18 -13.87 -10.38 -6.16
N ASN A 19 -14.66 -9.97 -5.16
CA ASN A 19 -15.13 -10.86 -4.11
C ASN A 19 -16.06 -11.98 -4.62
N ALA A 20 -16.90 -11.65 -5.60
CA ALA A 20 -17.85 -12.62 -6.14
C ALA A 20 -17.22 -13.65 -7.10
N LEU A 21 -16.11 -13.30 -7.74
CA LEU A 21 -15.58 -14.07 -8.85
C LEU A 21 -14.21 -14.71 -8.57
N CYS A 22 -13.33 -14.02 -7.83
CA CYS A 22 -11.95 -14.45 -7.68
C CYS A 22 -11.80 -15.50 -6.58
N THR A 23 -11.03 -16.55 -6.90
CA THR A 23 -10.61 -17.62 -5.97
C THR A 23 -9.16 -17.44 -5.52
N GLY A 24 -8.44 -16.50 -6.12
CA GLY A 24 -7.08 -16.12 -5.77
C GLY A 24 -6.77 -14.70 -6.23
N MET A 25 -5.86 -14.03 -5.52
CA MET A 25 -5.42 -12.68 -5.81
C MET A 25 -3.92 -12.66 -6.12
N LEU A 26 -3.54 -11.87 -7.12
CA LEU A 26 -2.16 -11.61 -7.48
C LEU A 26 -1.83 -10.15 -7.24
N GLU A 27 -0.89 -9.88 -6.34
CA GLU A 27 -0.37 -8.54 -6.09
C GLU A 27 1.00 -8.37 -6.73
N LEU A 28 1.14 -7.39 -7.60
CA LEU A 28 2.44 -6.97 -8.12
C LEU A 28 2.98 -5.82 -7.26
N ARG A 29 4.05 -6.06 -6.52
CA ARG A 29 4.68 -5.07 -5.65
C ARG A 29 6.19 -5.09 -5.83
N ALA A 30 6.79 -3.93 -6.08
CA ALA A 30 8.25 -3.78 -6.27
C ALA A 30 8.86 -4.78 -7.26
N GLY A 31 8.15 -5.09 -8.36
CA GLY A 31 8.59 -6.05 -9.37
C GLY A 31 8.42 -7.52 -9.00
N THR A 32 7.89 -7.83 -7.82
CA THR A 32 7.65 -9.20 -7.34
C THR A 32 6.16 -9.48 -7.29
N LEU A 33 5.80 -10.70 -7.72
CA LEU A 33 4.42 -11.18 -7.75
C LEU A 33 4.13 -11.99 -6.49
N HIS A 34 3.12 -11.56 -5.74
CA HIS A 34 2.66 -12.24 -4.53
C HIS A 34 1.28 -12.84 -4.77
N TYR A 35 1.14 -14.13 -4.47
CA TYR A 35 -0.13 -14.84 -4.58
C TYR A 35 -0.78 -14.99 -3.19
N TYR A 36 -2.10 -14.77 -3.17
CA TYR A 36 -2.95 -14.92 -1.99
C TYR A 36 -4.15 -15.80 -2.35
N HIS A 37 -4.47 -16.74 -1.47
CA HIS A 37 -5.64 -17.59 -1.65
C HIS A 37 -6.93 -16.88 -1.23
N GLY A 38 -8.01 -17.13 -1.96
CA GLY A 38 -9.32 -16.61 -1.64
C GLY A 38 -9.71 -15.34 -2.41
N ASN A 39 -10.77 -14.70 -1.93
CA ASN A 39 -11.32 -13.49 -2.53
C ASN A 39 -10.57 -12.22 -2.07
N TYR A 40 -11.08 -11.06 -2.49
CA TYR A 40 -10.46 -9.77 -2.17
C TYR A 40 -10.41 -9.49 -0.66
N ASP A 41 -11.43 -9.85 0.11
CA ASP A 41 -11.47 -9.61 1.56
C ASP A 41 -10.44 -10.49 2.29
N ASN A 42 -10.31 -11.76 1.89
CA ASN A 42 -9.27 -12.65 2.40
C ASN A 42 -7.86 -12.14 2.10
N PHE A 43 -7.66 -11.62 0.89
CA PHE A 43 -6.41 -10.97 0.50
C PHE A 43 -6.05 -9.81 1.43
N LEU A 44 -7.00 -8.93 1.75
CA LEU A 44 -6.74 -7.80 2.66
C LEU A 44 -6.31 -8.27 4.05
N VAL A 45 -7.01 -9.25 4.61
CA VAL A 45 -6.68 -9.80 5.93
C VAL A 45 -5.30 -10.45 5.94
N GLU A 46 -4.99 -11.27 4.93
CA GLU A 46 -3.70 -11.97 4.83
C GLU A 46 -2.56 -10.97 4.58
N LYS A 47 -2.77 -9.96 3.75
CA LYS A 47 -1.82 -8.88 3.49
C LYS A 47 -1.44 -8.13 4.77
N GLU A 48 -2.43 -7.73 5.57
CA GLU A 48 -2.18 -7.05 6.85
C GLU A 48 -1.47 -7.96 7.86
N ALA A 49 -1.84 -9.23 7.93
CA ALA A 49 -1.18 -10.20 8.78
C ALA A 49 0.30 -10.40 8.39
N ARG A 50 0.61 -10.54 7.09
CA ARG A 50 2.00 -10.64 6.59
C ARG A 50 2.80 -9.37 6.88
N LYS A 51 2.20 -8.19 6.69
CA LYS A 51 2.83 -6.90 7.01
C LYS A 51 3.17 -6.80 8.50
N ALA A 52 2.24 -7.16 9.38
CA ALA A 52 2.47 -7.18 10.82
C ALA A 52 3.57 -8.18 11.22
N GLN A 53 3.57 -9.36 10.62
CA GLN A 53 4.60 -10.38 10.85
C GLN A 53 5.98 -9.90 10.40
N GLN A 54 6.09 -9.30 9.21
CA GLN A 54 7.33 -8.73 8.69
C GLN A 54 7.86 -7.61 9.60
N ALA A 55 6.98 -6.71 10.04
CA ALA A 55 7.34 -5.62 10.96
C ALA A 55 7.85 -6.16 12.32
N ALA A 56 7.21 -7.19 12.86
CA ALA A 56 7.64 -7.83 14.09
C ALA A 56 9.00 -8.53 13.92
N ALA A 57 9.20 -9.26 12.81
CA ALA A 57 10.45 -9.93 12.49
C ALA A 57 11.60 -8.92 12.33
N PHE A 58 11.38 -7.84 11.58
CA PHE A 58 12.35 -6.75 11.42
C PHE A 58 12.74 -6.14 12.77
N LYS A 59 11.74 -5.78 13.59
CA LYS A 59 11.98 -5.22 14.92
C LYS A 59 12.78 -6.15 15.84
N ASN A 60 12.49 -7.45 15.79
CA ASN A 60 13.21 -8.45 16.58
C ASN A 60 14.66 -8.57 16.10
N GLN A 61 14.90 -8.63 14.79
CA GLN A 61 16.24 -8.68 14.22
C GLN A 61 17.05 -7.44 14.59
N GLN A 62 16.45 -6.22 14.49
CA GLN A 62 17.12 -4.99 14.90
C GLN A 62 17.50 -4.97 16.39
N ARG A 63 16.62 -5.49 17.24
CA ARG A 63 16.92 -5.63 18.69
C ARG A 63 18.07 -6.58 18.95
N GLU A 64 18.12 -7.71 18.25
CA GLU A 64 19.19 -8.70 18.38
C GLU A 64 20.52 -8.09 17.93
N ILE A 65 20.56 -7.42 16.78
CA ILE A 65 21.74 -6.73 16.27
C ILE A 65 22.22 -5.70 17.29
N ALA A 66 21.32 -4.86 17.81
CA ALA A 66 21.66 -3.82 18.80
C ALA A 66 22.22 -4.44 20.09
N HIS A 67 21.65 -5.52 20.59
CA HIS A 67 22.16 -6.25 21.77
C HIS A 67 23.57 -6.82 21.53
N LEU A 68 23.81 -7.41 20.37
CA LEU A 68 25.14 -7.92 20.01
C LEU A 68 26.16 -6.77 19.86
N GLN A 69 25.74 -5.65 19.28
CA GLN A 69 26.59 -4.46 19.08
C GLN A 69 27.06 -3.90 20.43
N VAL A 70 26.17 -3.77 21.41
CA VAL A 70 26.53 -3.31 22.77
C VAL A 70 27.61 -4.20 23.39
N PHE A 71 27.55 -5.51 23.16
CA PHE A 71 28.60 -6.43 23.63
C PHE A 71 29.94 -6.15 22.95
N VAL A 72 29.95 -5.99 21.64
CA VAL A 72 31.14 -5.71 20.82
C VAL A 72 31.77 -4.40 21.26
N ASP A 73 30.97 -3.34 21.41
CA ASP A 73 31.43 -1.99 21.80
C ASP A 73 32.06 -2.00 23.21
N ARG A 74 31.46 -2.75 24.14
CA ARG A 74 31.95 -2.82 25.53
C ARG A 74 33.22 -3.66 25.69
N PHE A 75 33.35 -4.74 24.92
CA PHE A 75 34.39 -5.76 25.17
C PHE A 75 35.38 -5.95 24.02
N GLY A 76 35.15 -5.32 22.85
CA GLY A 76 36.02 -5.44 21.68
C GLY A 76 37.47 -5.05 21.91
N ALA A 77 37.71 -4.03 22.74
CA ALA A 77 39.05 -3.52 23.10
C ALA A 77 39.79 -4.37 24.16
N LYS A 78 39.09 -5.32 24.83
CA LYS A 78 39.72 -6.14 25.88
C LYS A 78 40.35 -7.39 25.29
N ALA A 79 41.66 -7.58 25.39
CA ALA A 79 42.41 -8.71 24.84
C ALA A 79 41.83 -10.07 25.27
N SER A 80 41.39 -10.22 26.53
CA SER A 80 40.77 -11.46 27.05
C SER A 80 39.40 -11.78 26.44
N MET A 81 38.72 -10.81 25.82
CA MET A 81 37.40 -10.93 25.26
C MET A 81 37.37 -10.77 23.73
N ALA A 82 38.52 -10.45 23.12
CA ALA A 82 38.62 -10.15 21.68
C ALA A 82 38.07 -11.27 20.78
N SER A 83 38.37 -12.52 21.10
CA SER A 83 37.85 -13.67 20.34
C SER A 83 36.32 -13.77 20.40
N ARG A 84 35.71 -13.51 21.59
CA ARG A 84 34.25 -13.51 21.74
C ARG A 84 33.60 -12.32 21.02
N ALA A 85 34.21 -11.15 21.09
CA ALA A 85 33.75 -9.97 20.37
C ALA A 85 33.74 -10.21 18.87
N LYS A 86 34.82 -10.75 18.30
CA LYS A 86 34.91 -11.11 16.88
C LYS A 86 33.88 -12.16 16.45
N SER A 87 33.55 -13.11 17.34
CA SER A 87 32.47 -14.07 17.07
C SER A 87 31.09 -13.38 17.00
N LYS A 88 30.84 -12.37 17.86
CA LYS A 88 29.61 -11.57 17.84
C LYS A 88 29.51 -10.67 16.63
N GLU A 89 30.63 -10.06 16.19
CA GLU A 89 30.69 -9.32 14.91
C GLU A 89 30.26 -10.18 13.73
N LYS A 90 30.82 -11.39 13.61
CA LYS A 90 30.42 -12.33 12.56
C LYS A 90 28.93 -12.71 12.64
N GLN A 91 28.38 -12.78 13.85
CA GLN A 91 26.94 -13.04 14.03
C GLN A 91 26.11 -11.87 13.53
N ILE A 92 26.52 -10.63 13.80
CA ILE A 92 25.90 -9.39 13.27
C ILE A 92 25.95 -9.38 11.75
N GLU A 93 27.10 -9.68 11.15
CA GLU A 93 27.26 -9.75 9.69
C GLU A 93 26.27 -10.73 9.07
N ARG A 94 26.19 -11.94 9.60
CA ARG A 94 25.21 -12.94 9.13
C ARG A 94 23.75 -12.49 9.27
N LEU A 95 23.40 -11.82 10.37
CA LEU A 95 22.06 -11.27 10.56
C LEU A 95 21.76 -10.17 9.56
N LYS A 96 22.78 -9.38 9.16
CA LYS A 96 22.64 -8.35 8.11
C LYS A 96 22.55 -8.94 6.70
N GLU A 97 23.22 -10.05 6.42
CA GLU A 97 23.13 -10.76 5.13
C GLU A 97 21.73 -11.37 4.91
N VAL A 98 21.10 -11.88 5.98
CA VAL A 98 19.72 -12.41 5.97
C VAL A 98 18.76 -11.34 6.47
N ALA A 99 19.01 -10.07 6.10
CA ALA A 99 18.18 -8.97 6.56
C ALA A 99 16.72 -9.14 6.16
N VAL A 100 15.84 -9.09 7.15
CA VAL A 100 14.42 -8.91 6.89
C VAL A 100 14.23 -7.52 6.32
N GLU A 101 13.64 -7.43 5.13
CA GLU A 101 13.36 -6.13 4.51
C GLU A 101 12.51 -5.28 5.45
N GLU A 102 12.88 -4.02 5.57
CA GLU A 102 12.06 -3.04 6.27
C GLU A 102 10.67 -3.01 5.62
N PRO A 103 9.60 -3.10 6.42
CA PRO A 103 8.26 -2.98 5.86
C PRO A 103 8.17 -1.68 5.07
N THR A 104 7.96 -1.80 3.77
CA THR A 104 7.80 -0.62 2.91
C THR A 104 6.57 0.13 3.43
N GLU A 105 6.76 1.32 3.97
CA GLU A 105 5.63 2.20 4.26
C GLU A 105 4.86 2.38 2.95
N GLU A 106 3.58 2.05 2.98
CA GLU A 106 2.68 2.45 1.89
C GLU A 106 2.93 3.93 1.62
N LEU A 107 3.12 4.27 0.35
CA LEU A 107 3.38 5.61 -0.14
C LEU A 107 2.80 6.65 0.81
N ARG A 108 3.66 7.49 1.37
CA ARG A 108 3.30 8.52 2.36
C ARG A 108 1.99 9.17 1.93
N LYS A 109 0.96 9.06 2.77
CA LYS A 109 -0.32 9.73 2.50
C LYS A 109 -0.01 11.19 2.25
N MET A 110 -0.21 11.63 1.03
CA MET A 110 0.00 13.02 0.67
C MET A 110 -1.09 13.85 1.40
N ASN A 111 -0.69 14.58 2.44
CA ASN A 111 -1.57 15.50 3.14
C ASN A 111 -1.78 16.73 2.24
N PHE A 112 -2.68 16.58 1.28
CA PHE A 112 -3.10 17.69 0.44
C PHE A 112 -4.29 18.38 1.10
N LYS A 113 -4.12 19.66 1.43
CA LYS A 113 -5.22 20.54 1.85
C LYS A 113 -5.52 21.48 0.70
N PHE A 114 -6.73 21.43 0.21
CA PHE A 114 -7.18 22.46 -0.72
C PHE A 114 -7.12 23.83 -0.01
N PRO A 115 -6.50 24.86 -0.63
CA PRO A 115 -6.61 26.20 -0.10
C PRO A 115 -8.09 26.58 -0.04
N GLN A 116 -8.47 27.30 1.00
CA GLN A 116 -9.83 27.80 1.11
C GLN A 116 -10.10 28.74 -0.08
N PRO A 117 -11.08 28.42 -0.94
CA PRO A 117 -11.43 29.34 -2.04
C PRO A 117 -12.02 30.63 -1.45
N PRO A 118 -11.90 31.76 -2.15
CA PRO A 118 -12.63 32.95 -1.78
C PRO A 118 -14.13 32.62 -1.75
N ARG A 119 -14.90 33.31 -0.89
CA ARG A 119 -16.33 33.09 -0.82
C ARG A 119 -16.95 33.33 -2.20
N SER A 120 -17.66 32.36 -2.73
CA SER A 120 -18.49 32.52 -3.92
C SER A 120 -19.58 33.53 -3.64
N GLY A 121 -20.04 34.25 -4.66
CA GLY A 121 -21.23 35.10 -4.57
C GLY A 121 -22.47 34.29 -4.20
N LEU A 122 -23.57 34.98 -3.91
CA LEU A 122 -24.88 34.35 -3.64
C LEU A 122 -25.40 33.52 -4.82
N LYS A 123 -25.02 33.90 -6.04
CA LYS A 123 -25.30 33.15 -7.27
C LYS A 123 -23.96 32.72 -7.86
N VAL A 124 -23.77 31.41 -8.02
CA VAL A 124 -22.54 30.82 -8.59
C VAL A 124 -22.68 30.60 -10.09
N ILE A 125 -23.88 30.19 -10.50
CA ILE A 125 -24.23 29.95 -11.89
C ILE A 125 -25.65 30.49 -12.12
N GLU A 126 -25.82 31.27 -13.17
CA GLU A 126 -27.11 31.74 -13.64
C GLU A 126 -27.22 31.45 -15.14
N LEU A 127 -28.20 30.63 -15.51
CA LEU A 127 -28.53 30.31 -16.89
C LEU A 127 -29.87 30.90 -17.19
N GLU A 128 -29.93 31.76 -18.22
CA GLU A 128 -31.16 32.40 -18.65
C GLU A 128 -31.42 32.05 -20.13
N HIS A 129 -32.60 31.56 -20.43
CA HIS A 129 -33.09 31.26 -21.78
C HIS A 129 -32.11 30.39 -22.62
N VAL A 130 -31.41 29.44 -21.97
CA VAL A 130 -30.42 28.65 -22.65
C VAL A 130 -31.08 27.66 -23.60
N LYS A 131 -30.66 27.67 -24.86
CA LYS A 131 -31.04 26.73 -25.90
C LYS A 131 -29.83 25.90 -26.32
N GLN A 132 -29.97 24.61 -26.34
CA GLN A 132 -28.94 23.66 -26.83
C GLN A 132 -29.58 22.65 -27.78
N ALA A 133 -29.01 22.50 -28.97
CA ALA A 133 -29.43 21.52 -29.97
C ALA A 133 -28.22 20.90 -30.67
N TYR A 134 -28.36 19.67 -31.10
CA TYR A 134 -27.40 18.91 -31.92
C TYR A 134 -28.09 18.56 -33.25
N GLY A 135 -27.83 19.33 -34.30
CA GLY A 135 -28.59 19.22 -35.54
C GLY A 135 -30.08 19.48 -35.29
N ASP A 136 -30.95 18.58 -35.71
CA ASP A 136 -32.41 18.67 -35.52
C ASP A 136 -32.88 18.25 -34.12
N HIS A 137 -31.97 17.73 -33.28
CA HIS A 137 -32.31 17.28 -31.94
C HIS A 137 -32.13 18.40 -30.92
N VAL A 138 -33.23 18.93 -30.42
CA VAL A 138 -33.24 19.97 -29.37
C VAL A 138 -33.15 19.31 -28.01
N VAL A 139 -32.11 19.62 -27.22
CA VAL A 139 -31.88 19.09 -25.87
C VAL A 139 -32.55 20.03 -24.84
N TYR A 140 -32.32 21.34 -24.94
CA TYR A 140 -32.95 22.37 -24.12
C TYR A 140 -33.50 23.47 -25.03
N GLN A 141 -34.65 23.96 -24.73
CA GLN A 141 -35.27 25.02 -25.54
C GLN A 141 -35.38 26.38 -24.83
N ASP A 142 -35.51 26.37 -23.51
CA ASP A 142 -35.63 27.56 -22.67
C ASP A 142 -35.27 27.19 -21.22
N LEU A 143 -33.99 26.83 -20.99
CA LEU A 143 -33.53 26.43 -19.68
C LEU A 143 -33.15 27.66 -18.85
N ASN A 144 -33.86 27.84 -17.74
CA ASN A 144 -33.55 28.83 -16.70
C ASN A 144 -33.14 28.10 -15.46
N PHE A 145 -31.92 28.38 -14.94
CA PHE A 145 -31.37 27.69 -13.75
C PHE A 145 -30.47 28.67 -13.00
N THR A 146 -30.60 28.69 -11.69
CA THR A 146 -29.73 29.44 -10.78
C THR A 146 -29.22 28.52 -9.66
N ALA A 147 -27.93 28.55 -9.39
CA ALA A 147 -27.28 27.82 -8.29
C ALA A 147 -26.38 28.72 -7.45
#